data_3219c6650e0194f7d793e9ecb732434c
#
_entry.id   3219c6650e0194f7d793e9ecb732434c
#
_cell.length_a   1.000
_cell.length_b   1.000
_cell.length_c   1.000
_cell.angle_alpha   90.00
_cell.angle_beta   90.00
_cell.angle_gamma   90.00
#
_symmetry.space_group_name_H-M   'P 1'
#
loop_
_entity.id
_entity.type
_entity.pdbx_description
1 polymer ?
#
loop_
_entity_poly.entity_id
_entity_poly.type
_entity_poly.pdbx_seq_one_letter_code
_entity_poly.pdbx_strand_id
1 'polypeptide(L)'
;MTRKHTILIVDDARHNRTALREILNDNYIVLEAENGQNALAVLEEKYQAVTVIILDLIMPDMSGLELLEIFHKDVRYQNIPVIAMLRGINDAIECKCLEYGVWDFMGKPYDPTIVRFRVKNVIERSQMRVDDELKYRAEYDVLTGILNKSKFFYNTRNMLNIFGTEDFAFIRIDIEKFQLINSFFGMDEGDNLLKYMADYLQNVEKEYRYICLLYTSDAAD
;
A
#
# COMPACT_ATOMS: atom_id res chain seq x y z
N MET A 1 -12.95 8.46 -20.01
CA MET A 1 -11.57 9.02 -20.18
C MET A 1 -10.74 8.47 -19.05
N THR A 2 -9.78 7.62 -19.30
CA THR A 2 -8.83 7.13 -18.31
C THR A 2 -7.98 8.29 -17.82
N ARG A 3 -7.98 8.54 -16.51
CA ARG A 3 -7.20 9.60 -15.88
C ARG A 3 -5.71 9.31 -16.14
N LYS A 4 -4.98 10.23 -16.79
CA LYS A 4 -3.55 10.08 -16.99
C LYS A 4 -2.83 10.06 -15.63
N HIS A 5 -1.88 9.15 -15.45
CA HIS A 5 -1.02 9.12 -14.27
C HIS A 5 -0.12 10.34 -14.21
N THR A 6 0.18 10.81 -13.02
CA THR A 6 1.06 11.96 -12.79
C THR A 6 2.40 11.49 -12.22
N ILE A 7 3.47 11.91 -12.87
CA ILE A 7 4.84 11.58 -12.48
C ILE A 7 5.52 12.86 -11.99
N LEU A 8 6.14 12.79 -10.81
CA LEU A 8 7.00 13.88 -10.31
C LEU A 8 8.45 13.53 -10.61
N ILE A 9 9.15 14.37 -11.34
CA ILE A 9 10.58 14.27 -11.63
C ILE A 9 11.32 15.22 -10.70
N VAL A 10 12.27 14.70 -9.92
CA VAL A 10 13.12 15.44 -8.99
C VAL A 10 14.57 15.24 -9.39
N ASP A 11 15.19 16.27 -9.95
CA ASP A 11 16.60 16.26 -10.42
C ASP A 11 17.08 17.72 -10.50
N ASP A 12 18.26 18.04 -10.02
CA ASP A 12 18.80 19.41 -10.03
C ASP A 12 19.14 19.89 -11.43
N ALA A 13 19.55 18.99 -12.30
CA ALA A 13 19.96 19.32 -13.65
C ALA A 13 18.76 19.48 -14.61
N ARG A 14 18.51 20.69 -15.07
CA ARG A 14 17.42 21.03 -16.00
C ARG A 14 17.40 20.12 -17.25
N HIS A 15 18.56 19.78 -17.81
CA HIS A 15 18.62 18.95 -19.01
C HIS A 15 18.11 17.53 -18.75
N ASN A 16 18.33 16.97 -17.55
CA ASN A 16 17.80 15.67 -17.15
C ASN A 16 16.28 15.71 -17.05
N ARG A 17 15.74 16.73 -16.35
CA ARG A 17 14.28 16.91 -16.23
C ARG A 17 13.62 17.05 -17.60
N THR A 18 14.23 17.87 -18.50
CA THR A 18 13.73 18.05 -19.87
C THR A 18 13.72 16.73 -20.65
N ALA A 19 14.81 15.97 -20.61
CA ALA A 19 14.90 14.68 -21.30
C ALA A 19 13.83 13.68 -20.80
N LEU A 20 13.69 13.54 -19.48
CA LEU A 20 12.68 12.65 -18.88
C LEU A 20 11.24 13.11 -19.22
N ARG A 21 10.99 14.42 -19.19
CA ARG A 21 9.70 14.98 -19.59
C ARG A 21 9.37 14.66 -21.04
N GLU A 22 10.29 14.85 -21.95
CA GLU A 22 10.09 14.52 -23.39
C GLU A 22 9.79 13.04 -23.59
N ILE A 23 10.44 12.15 -22.83
CA ILE A 23 10.20 10.71 -22.90
C ILE A 23 8.79 10.34 -22.38
N LEU A 24 8.26 11.04 -21.37
CA LEU A 24 7.08 10.64 -20.61
C LEU A 24 5.80 11.42 -20.93
N ASN A 25 5.92 12.64 -21.49
CA ASN A 25 4.82 13.60 -21.66
C ASN A 25 3.67 13.12 -22.57
N ASP A 26 3.93 12.20 -23.49
CA ASP A 26 2.89 11.66 -24.38
C ASP A 26 1.83 10.87 -23.59
N ASN A 27 2.27 10.12 -22.56
CA ASN A 27 1.43 9.17 -21.84
C ASN A 27 1.04 9.63 -20.44
N TYR A 28 1.81 10.54 -19.84
CA TYR A 28 1.71 10.92 -18.43
C TYR A 28 1.60 12.44 -18.28
N ILE A 29 1.07 12.88 -17.12
CA ILE A 29 1.22 14.26 -16.66
C ILE A 29 2.56 14.34 -15.92
N VAL A 30 3.42 15.28 -16.30
CA VAL A 30 4.75 15.42 -15.70
C VAL A 30 4.80 16.68 -14.85
N LEU A 31 5.17 16.52 -13.59
CA LEU A 31 5.54 17.59 -12.67
C LEU A 31 7.05 17.56 -12.48
N GLU A 32 7.66 18.71 -12.27
CA GLU A 32 9.10 18.85 -12.10
C GLU A 32 9.43 19.56 -10.79
N ALA A 33 10.49 19.11 -10.12
CA ALA A 33 11.13 19.80 -9.00
C ALA A 33 12.64 19.81 -9.20
N GLU A 34 13.29 20.93 -8.92
CA GLU A 34 14.72 21.11 -9.13
C GLU A 34 15.57 20.78 -7.90
N ASN A 35 14.94 20.52 -6.77
CA ASN A 35 15.56 20.10 -5.51
C ASN A 35 14.54 19.46 -4.58
N GLY A 36 15.02 18.93 -3.44
CA GLY A 36 14.16 18.26 -2.47
C GLY A 36 13.11 19.17 -1.84
N GLN A 37 13.41 20.43 -1.58
CA GLN A 37 12.45 21.36 -0.99
C GLN A 37 11.30 21.66 -1.95
N ASN A 38 11.61 21.89 -3.24
CA ASN A 38 10.58 22.08 -4.26
C ASN A 38 9.75 20.81 -4.47
N ALA A 39 10.35 19.62 -4.35
CA ALA A 39 9.63 18.37 -4.39
C ALA A 39 8.61 18.25 -3.24
N LEU A 40 9.01 18.59 -2.02
CA LEU A 40 8.11 18.61 -0.86
C LEU A 40 6.98 19.63 -1.04
N ALA A 41 7.25 20.83 -1.54
CA ALA A 41 6.23 21.83 -1.81
C ALA A 41 5.19 21.33 -2.85
N VAL A 42 5.65 20.68 -3.92
CA VAL A 42 4.75 20.07 -4.92
C VAL A 42 3.92 18.94 -4.29
N LEU A 43 4.52 18.13 -3.43
CA LEU A 43 3.83 17.04 -2.77
C LEU A 43 2.82 17.52 -1.74
N GLU A 44 3.10 18.58 -0.98
CA GLU A 44 2.14 19.16 -0.04
C GLU A 44 0.81 19.54 -0.72
N GLU A 45 0.90 20.06 -1.95
CA GLU A 45 -0.30 20.45 -2.71
C GLU A 45 -0.95 19.29 -3.48
N LYS A 46 -0.15 18.30 -3.96
CA LYS A 46 -0.57 17.38 -5.01
C LYS A 46 -0.24 15.90 -4.75
N TYR A 47 0.16 15.49 -3.54
CA TYR A 47 0.57 14.11 -3.27
C TYR A 47 -0.47 13.07 -3.70
N GLN A 48 -1.77 13.35 -3.51
CA GLN A 48 -2.87 12.45 -3.93
C GLN A 48 -2.97 12.25 -5.44
N ALA A 49 -2.41 13.16 -6.22
CA ALA A 49 -2.41 13.06 -7.68
C ALA A 49 -1.13 12.38 -8.22
N VAL A 50 -0.03 12.42 -7.44
CA VAL A 50 1.26 11.86 -7.86
C VAL A 50 1.21 10.34 -7.77
N THR A 51 1.48 9.67 -8.90
CA THR A 51 1.44 8.21 -9.01
C THR A 51 2.83 7.59 -8.85
N VAL A 52 3.88 8.27 -9.32
CA VAL A 52 5.29 7.81 -9.23
C VAL A 52 6.19 9.02 -9.09
N ILE A 53 7.26 8.87 -8.31
CA ILE A 53 8.34 9.84 -8.21
C ILE A 53 9.59 9.25 -8.89
N ILE A 54 10.22 10.02 -9.77
CA ILE A 54 11.57 9.73 -10.31
C ILE A 54 12.53 10.68 -9.60
N LEU A 55 13.46 10.14 -8.82
CA LEU A 55 14.29 10.90 -7.88
C LEU A 55 15.77 10.74 -8.17
N ASP A 56 16.46 11.85 -8.43
CA ASP A 56 17.92 11.87 -8.38
C ASP A 56 18.42 11.80 -6.93
N LEU A 57 19.33 10.89 -6.66
CA LEU A 57 19.90 10.74 -5.32
C LEU A 57 21.01 11.77 -5.03
N ILE A 58 21.62 12.33 -6.08
CA ILE A 58 22.74 13.27 -5.95
C ILE A 58 22.27 14.65 -6.38
N MET A 59 21.84 15.43 -5.40
CA MET A 59 21.41 16.81 -5.59
C MET A 59 22.11 17.70 -4.54
N PRO A 60 22.38 19.00 -4.88
CA PRO A 60 22.86 19.96 -3.89
C PRO A 60 21.77 20.25 -2.86
N ASP A 61 22.16 20.76 -1.70
CA ASP A 61 21.33 21.21 -0.57
C ASP A 61 20.60 20.09 0.17
N MET A 62 19.71 19.37 -0.47
CA MET A 62 19.00 18.20 0.06
C MET A 62 19.23 17.01 -0.87
N SER A 63 19.94 16.01 -0.39
CA SER A 63 20.18 14.78 -1.15
C SER A 63 18.89 13.97 -1.34
N GLY A 64 18.82 13.18 -2.41
CA GLY A 64 17.68 12.28 -2.62
C GLY A 64 17.52 11.26 -1.49
N LEU A 65 18.60 10.87 -0.79
CA LEU A 65 18.51 9.99 0.38
C LEU A 65 17.80 10.66 1.56
N GLU A 66 18.08 11.93 1.84
CA GLU A 66 17.39 12.69 2.88
C GLU A 66 15.90 12.86 2.54
N LEU A 67 15.60 13.07 1.26
CA LEU A 67 14.21 13.14 0.79
C LEU A 67 13.48 11.79 0.92
N LEU A 68 14.15 10.67 0.61
CA LEU A 68 13.61 9.33 0.83
C LEU A 68 13.34 9.04 2.30
N GLU A 69 14.20 9.49 3.20
CA GLU A 69 13.98 9.36 4.65
C GLU A 69 12.73 10.12 5.10
N ILE A 70 12.48 11.31 4.54
CA ILE A 70 11.26 12.07 4.81
C ILE A 70 10.04 11.31 4.27
N PHE A 71 10.11 10.77 3.04
CA PHE A 71 9.02 10.00 2.47
C PHE A 71 8.70 8.73 3.26
N HIS A 72 9.72 8.07 3.78
CA HIS A 72 9.55 6.87 4.61
C HIS A 72 8.84 7.17 5.95
N LYS A 73 9.10 8.33 6.55
CA LYS A 73 8.53 8.75 7.84
C LYS A 73 7.13 9.36 7.73
N ASP A 74 6.75 9.92 6.59
CA ASP A 74 5.48 10.59 6.40
C ASP A 74 4.46 9.67 5.73
N VAL A 75 3.40 9.33 6.48
CA VAL A 75 2.32 8.44 6.03
C VAL A 75 1.65 8.89 4.71
N ARG A 76 1.72 10.18 4.37
CA ARG A 76 1.17 10.72 3.12
C ARG A 76 1.99 10.29 1.90
N TYR A 77 3.30 10.11 2.07
CA TYR A 77 4.24 9.89 0.97
C TYR A 77 4.77 8.46 0.89
N GLN A 78 4.75 7.71 1.99
CA GLN A 78 5.32 6.35 2.10
C GLN A 78 4.77 5.35 1.08
N ASN A 79 3.57 5.58 0.56
CA ASN A 79 2.92 4.71 -0.43
C ASN A 79 3.11 5.17 -1.88
N ILE A 80 3.75 6.31 -2.12
CA ILE A 80 4.06 6.78 -3.48
C ILE A 80 5.32 6.03 -3.96
N PRO A 81 5.22 5.22 -5.02
CA PRO A 81 6.38 4.53 -5.56
C PRO A 81 7.48 5.47 -6.00
N VAL A 82 8.73 5.17 -5.62
CA VAL A 82 9.91 5.93 -6.04
C VAL A 82 10.81 5.10 -6.94
N ILE A 83 11.22 5.67 -8.07
CA ILE A 83 12.30 5.17 -8.92
C ILE A 83 13.53 6.04 -8.66
N ALA A 84 14.57 5.47 -8.07
CA ALA A 84 15.80 6.21 -7.77
C ALA A 84 16.76 6.22 -8.97
N MET A 85 17.34 7.38 -9.25
CA MET A 85 18.33 7.52 -10.30
C MET A 85 19.73 7.45 -9.73
N LEU A 86 20.55 6.52 -10.26
CA LEU A 86 21.92 6.26 -9.83
C LEU A 86 22.93 6.60 -10.92
N ARG A 87 24.09 7.13 -10.51
CA ARG A 87 25.31 7.22 -11.34
C ARG A 87 26.30 6.17 -10.88
N GLY A 88 26.29 5.00 -11.53
CA GLY A 88 27.14 3.87 -11.14
C GLY A 88 26.55 3.01 -10.03
N ILE A 89 27.21 1.87 -9.78
CA ILE A 89 26.79 0.91 -8.76
C ILE A 89 27.45 1.30 -7.43
N ASN A 90 26.64 1.46 -6.41
CA ASN A 90 27.10 1.62 -5.03
C ASN A 90 26.15 0.84 -4.10
N ASP A 91 26.56 -0.36 -3.74
CA ASP A 91 25.77 -1.31 -2.94
C ASP A 91 25.27 -0.71 -1.62
N ALA A 92 26.08 0.13 -0.98
CA ALA A 92 25.69 0.77 0.28
C ALA A 92 24.55 1.78 0.11
N ILE A 93 24.54 2.52 -1.00
CA ILE A 93 23.49 3.47 -1.32
C ILE A 93 22.21 2.70 -1.74
N GLU A 94 22.36 1.66 -2.57
CA GLU A 94 21.25 0.80 -2.97
C GLU A 94 20.56 0.15 -1.76
N CYS A 95 21.33 -0.40 -0.83
CA CYS A 95 20.76 -0.98 0.40
C CYS A 95 19.93 0.03 1.18
N LYS A 96 20.44 1.26 1.40
CA LYS A 96 19.66 2.31 2.08
C LYS A 96 18.39 2.72 1.31
N CYS A 97 18.47 2.80 -0.01
CA CYS A 97 17.30 3.10 -0.83
C CYS A 97 16.23 2.01 -0.70
N LEU A 98 16.62 0.74 -0.64
CA LEU A 98 15.70 -0.38 -0.45
C LEU A 98 15.08 -0.35 0.96
N GLU A 99 15.86 -0.02 2.00
CA GLU A 99 15.35 0.19 3.36
C GLU A 99 14.30 1.29 3.43
N TYR A 100 14.45 2.36 2.64
CA TYR A 100 13.47 3.44 2.53
C TYR A 100 12.33 3.17 1.54
N GLY A 101 12.27 1.96 0.97
CA GLY A 101 11.15 1.52 0.15
C GLY A 101 11.18 1.98 -1.30
N VAL A 102 12.38 2.20 -1.88
CA VAL A 102 12.53 2.44 -3.33
C VAL A 102 12.04 1.22 -4.11
N TRP A 103 11.27 1.46 -5.15
CA TRP A 103 10.62 0.40 -5.92
C TRP A 103 11.44 -0.08 -7.10
N ASP A 104 12.26 0.79 -7.69
CA ASP A 104 13.12 0.47 -8.83
C ASP A 104 14.28 1.48 -8.95
N PHE A 105 15.29 1.12 -9.70
CA PHE A 105 16.47 1.95 -9.96
C PHE A 105 16.63 2.23 -11.46
N MET A 106 17.16 3.39 -11.80
CA MET A 106 17.41 3.80 -13.17
C MET A 106 18.79 4.43 -13.31
N GLY A 107 19.58 3.93 -14.25
CA GLY A 107 20.89 4.46 -14.55
C GLY A 107 20.87 5.67 -15.49
N LYS A 108 21.84 6.57 -15.37
CA LYS A 108 22.14 7.61 -16.35
C LYS A 108 23.28 7.11 -17.26
N PRO A 109 23.28 7.32 -18.61
CA PRO A 109 22.29 8.08 -19.41
C PRO A 109 20.96 7.32 -19.62
N TYR A 110 19.90 8.07 -19.95
CA TYR A 110 18.56 7.51 -20.11
C TYR A 110 18.36 6.92 -21.50
N ASP A 111 17.97 5.64 -21.55
CA ASP A 111 17.34 5.04 -22.72
C ASP A 111 15.83 5.27 -22.66
N PRO A 112 15.22 5.92 -23.66
CA PRO A 112 13.79 6.24 -23.64
C PRO A 112 12.90 5.00 -23.49
N THR A 113 13.28 3.87 -24.07
CA THR A 113 12.52 2.62 -24.00
C THR A 113 12.55 2.04 -22.59
N ILE A 114 13.74 2.03 -21.97
CA ILE A 114 13.94 1.56 -20.60
C ILE A 114 13.17 2.42 -19.61
N VAL A 115 13.22 3.75 -19.76
CA VAL A 115 12.50 4.70 -18.89
C VAL A 115 10.99 4.41 -18.94
N ARG A 116 10.41 4.36 -20.14
CA ARG A 116 8.97 4.07 -20.31
C ARG A 116 8.59 2.73 -19.70
N PHE A 117 9.40 1.71 -19.90
CA PHE A 117 9.12 0.37 -19.41
C PHE A 117 9.16 0.30 -17.87
N ARG A 118 10.18 0.89 -17.23
CA ARG A 118 10.30 0.93 -15.78
C ARG A 118 9.15 1.69 -15.13
N VAL A 119 8.84 2.88 -15.64
CA VAL A 119 7.72 3.69 -15.14
C VAL A 119 6.39 2.93 -15.28
N LYS A 120 6.14 2.32 -16.43
CA LYS A 120 4.95 1.51 -16.65
C LYS A 120 4.85 0.36 -15.64
N ASN A 121 5.94 -0.41 -15.49
CA ASN A 121 5.97 -1.55 -14.57
C ASN A 121 5.73 -1.13 -13.11
N VAL A 122 6.32 -0.03 -12.68
CA VAL A 122 6.12 0.49 -11.30
C VAL A 122 4.66 0.90 -11.09
N ILE A 123 4.03 1.57 -12.07
CA ILE A 123 2.62 1.93 -12.00
C ILE A 123 1.73 0.68 -11.93
N GLU A 124 1.94 -0.29 -12.81
CA GLU A 124 1.15 -1.53 -12.84
C GLU A 124 1.28 -2.32 -11.53
N ARG A 125 2.50 -2.45 -11.00
CA ARG A 125 2.73 -3.11 -9.69
C ARG A 125 2.05 -2.36 -8.54
N SER A 126 2.08 -1.04 -8.55
CA SER A 126 1.42 -0.22 -7.54
C SER A 126 -0.10 -0.40 -7.58
N GLN A 127 -0.70 -0.46 -8.77
CA GLN A 127 -2.13 -0.71 -8.94
C GLN A 127 -2.53 -2.09 -8.47
N MET A 128 -1.78 -3.14 -8.83
CA MET A 128 -2.03 -4.50 -8.37
C MET A 128 -2.02 -4.59 -6.84
N ARG A 129 -1.06 -3.92 -6.18
CA ARG A 129 -1.02 -3.89 -4.71
C ARG A 129 -2.25 -3.22 -4.10
N VAL A 130 -2.72 -2.12 -4.67
CA VAL A 130 -3.94 -1.44 -4.20
C VAL A 130 -5.17 -2.31 -4.43
N ASP A 131 -5.28 -2.95 -5.59
CA ASP A 131 -6.40 -3.84 -5.91
C ASP A 131 -6.42 -5.07 -4.99
N ASP A 132 -5.26 -5.68 -4.70
CA ASP A 132 -5.14 -6.81 -3.76
C ASP A 132 -5.51 -6.39 -2.33
N GLU A 133 -5.10 -5.20 -1.88
CA GLU A 133 -5.48 -4.69 -0.57
C GLU A 133 -6.97 -4.39 -0.47
N LEU A 134 -7.57 -3.79 -1.51
CA LEU A 134 -9.01 -3.54 -1.57
C LEU A 134 -9.79 -4.86 -1.59
N LYS A 135 -9.32 -5.85 -2.34
CA LYS A 135 -9.91 -7.18 -2.36
C LYS A 135 -9.82 -7.87 -1.00
N TYR A 136 -8.65 -7.78 -0.35
CA TYR A 136 -8.48 -8.31 1.00
C TYR A 136 -9.46 -7.67 1.98
N ARG A 137 -9.57 -6.35 2.02
CA ARG A 137 -10.51 -5.62 2.89
C ARG A 137 -11.98 -5.91 2.56
N ALA A 138 -12.28 -6.20 1.29
CA ALA A 138 -13.64 -6.58 0.87
C ALA A 138 -14.03 -7.99 1.34
N GLU A 139 -13.06 -8.87 1.57
CA GLU A 139 -13.29 -10.27 1.91
C GLU A 139 -12.95 -10.64 3.36
N TYR A 140 -12.01 -9.92 3.98
CA TYR A 140 -11.48 -10.24 5.30
C TYR A 140 -11.65 -9.09 6.29
N ASP A 141 -11.68 -9.43 7.56
CA ASP A 141 -11.62 -8.49 8.67
C ASP A 141 -10.17 -8.05 8.90
N VAL A 142 -9.92 -6.74 8.90
CA VAL A 142 -8.56 -6.17 8.93
C VAL A 142 -7.85 -6.43 10.26
N LEU A 143 -8.61 -6.51 11.38
CA LEU A 143 -8.03 -6.72 12.70
C LEU A 143 -7.60 -8.17 12.90
N THR A 144 -8.44 -9.11 12.48
CA THR A 144 -8.33 -10.53 12.82
C THR A 144 -7.88 -11.42 11.68
N GLY A 145 -7.93 -10.93 10.42
CA GLY A 145 -7.53 -11.69 9.24
C GLY A 145 -8.46 -12.83 8.84
N ILE A 146 -9.59 -13.03 9.54
CA ILE A 146 -10.61 -14.00 9.15
C ILE A 146 -11.61 -13.38 8.19
N LEU A 147 -12.53 -14.19 7.62
CA LEU A 147 -13.55 -13.67 6.71
C LEU A 147 -14.37 -12.57 7.39
N ASN A 148 -14.64 -11.49 6.68
CA ASN A 148 -15.60 -10.52 7.13
C ASN A 148 -17.03 -11.05 7.00
N LYS A 149 -18.01 -10.36 7.60
CA LYS A 149 -19.43 -10.75 7.61
C LYS A 149 -19.97 -11.04 6.21
N SER A 150 -19.68 -10.16 5.25
CA SER A 150 -20.20 -10.27 3.88
C SER A 150 -19.68 -11.52 3.16
N LYS A 151 -18.38 -11.77 3.24
CA LYS A 151 -17.74 -12.92 2.61
C LYS A 151 -18.12 -14.22 3.29
N PHE A 152 -18.25 -14.23 4.60
CA PHE A 152 -18.74 -15.38 5.36
C PHE A 152 -20.13 -15.82 4.89
N PHE A 153 -21.11 -14.92 4.84
CA PHE A 153 -22.46 -15.26 4.39
C PHE A 153 -22.51 -15.65 2.91
N TYR A 154 -21.70 -15.01 2.07
CA TYR A 154 -21.59 -15.39 0.67
C TYR A 154 -21.09 -16.83 0.50
N ASN A 155 -20.00 -17.19 1.17
CA ASN A 155 -19.41 -18.52 1.11
C ASN A 155 -20.37 -19.58 1.70
N THR A 156 -20.97 -19.29 2.86
CA THR A 156 -21.93 -20.18 3.51
C THR A 156 -23.13 -20.46 2.62
N ARG A 157 -23.70 -19.41 2.00
CA ARG A 157 -24.82 -19.54 1.07
C ARG A 157 -24.47 -20.42 -0.14
N ASN A 158 -23.31 -20.23 -0.72
CA ASN A 158 -22.85 -21.06 -1.85
C ASN A 158 -22.69 -22.52 -1.43
N MET A 159 -22.15 -22.78 -0.26
CA MET A 159 -21.98 -24.12 0.28
C MET A 159 -23.31 -24.81 0.49
N LEU A 160 -24.27 -24.13 1.11
CA LEU A 160 -25.64 -24.65 1.32
C LEU A 160 -26.37 -24.93 0.00
N ASN A 161 -26.13 -24.12 -1.03
CA ASN A 161 -26.69 -24.34 -2.36
C ASN A 161 -26.11 -25.58 -3.06
N ILE A 162 -24.84 -25.91 -2.80
CA ILE A 162 -24.15 -27.05 -3.44
C ILE A 162 -24.43 -28.36 -2.70
N PHE A 163 -24.35 -28.35 -1.38
CA PHE A 163 -24.37 -29.56 -0.55
C PHE A 163 -25.68 -29.77 0.19
N GLY A 164 -26.62 -28.83 0.16
CA GLY A 164 -27.88 -28.88 0.94
C GLY A 164 -27.72 -28.40 2.38
N THR A 165 -28.72 -28.60 3.22
CA THR A 165 -28.74 -28.08 4.60
C THR A 165 -28.58 -29.14 5.68
N GLU A 166 -28.63 -30.42 5.33
CA GLU A 166 -28.73 -31.50 6.32
C GLU A 166 -27.44 -31.79 7.08
N ASP A 167 -26.26 -31.40 6.50
CA ASP A 167 -24.95 -31.71 7.06
C ASP A 167 -24.26 -30.48 7.68
N PHE A 168 -24.98 -29.39 7.94
CA PHE A 168 -24.36 -28.15 8.44
C PHE A 168 -24.89 -27.74 9.80
N ALA A 169 -23.98 -27.27 10.65
CA ALA A 169 -24.29 -26.59 11.90
C ALA A 169 -23.82 -25.13 11.85
N PHE A 170 -24.67 -24.21 12.30
CA PHE A 170 -24.33 -22.81 12.51
C PHE A 170 -24.11 -22.56 14.01
N ILE A 171 -22.92 -22.15 14.38
CA ILE A 171 -22.56 -21.85 15.77
C ILE A 171 -22.33 -20.35 15.88
N ARG A 172 -23.05 -19.71 16.80
CA ARG A 172 -22.84 -18.32 17.18
C ARG A 172 -22.21 -18.28 18.58
N ILE A 173 -21.08 -17.62 18.70
CA ILE A 173 -20.37 -17.39 19.96
C ILE A 173 -20.38 -15.90 20.21
N ASP A 174 -20.70 -15.48 21.43
CA ASP A 174 -20.71 -14.09 21.87
C ASP A 174 -19.81 -13.90 23.07
N ILE A 175 -19.11 -12.76 23.15
CA ILE A 175 -18.29 -12.39 24.30
C ILE A 175 -19.13 -11.50 25.21
N GLU A 176 -19.63 -12.07 26.30
CA GLU A 176 -20.38 -11.26 27.26
C GLU A 176 -19.55 -10.11 27.80
N LYS A 177 -20.14 -8.92 27.81
CA LYS A 177 -19.54 -7.71 28.39
C LYS A 177 -18.18 -7.32 27.81
N PHE A 178 -17.95 -7.56 26.50
CA PHE A 178 -16.70 -7.19 25.81
C PHE A 178 -16.31 -5.71 26.04
N GLN A 179 -17.31 -4.81 26.14
CA GLN A 179 -17.09 -3.40 26.47
C GLN A 179 -16.39 -3.19 27.80
N LEU A 180 -16.59 -4.05 28.80
CA LEU A 180 -15.89 -3.94 30.07
C LEU A 180 -14.39 -4.27 29.93
N ILE A 181 -14.04 -5.20 29.04
CA ILE A 181 -12.65 -5.52 28.73
C ILE A 181 -11.96 -4.27 28.19
N ASN A 182 -12.57 -3.62 27.19
CA ASN A 182 -12.04 -2.37 26.62
C ASN A 182 -11.96 -1.24 27.66
N SER A 183 -12.94 -1.15 28.57
CA SER A 183 -12.98 -0.11 29.60
C SER A 183 -11.96 -0.30 30.72
N PHE A 184 -11.68 -1.53 31.12
CA PHE A 184 -10.75 -1.84 32.21
C PHE A 184 -9.31 -2.04 31.76
N PHE A 185 -9.10 -2.62 30.57
CA PHE A 185 -7.77 -3.02 30.09
C PHE A 185 -7.30 -2.23 28.86
N GLY A 186 -8.17 -1.42 28.28
CA GLY A 186 -7.88 -0.64 27.07
C GLY A 186 -8.27 -1.35 25.77
N MET A 187 -8.38 -0.57 24.70
CA MET A 187 -8.78 -1.06 23.36
C MET A 187 -7.78 -2.09 22.80
N ASP A 188 -6.49 -1.90 23.05
CA ASP A 188 -5.43 -2.80 22.57
C ASP A 188 -5.59 -4.22 23.13
N GLU A 189 -5.99 -4.36 24.39
CA GLU A 189 -6.24 -5.68 24.99
C GLU A 189 -7.52 -6.33 24.46
N GLY A 190 -8.55 -5.53 24.17
CA GLY A 190 -9.73 -6.02 23.47
C GLY A 190 -9.40 -6.53 22.06
N ASP A 191 -8.58 -5.80 21.32
CA ASP A 191 -8.10 -6.19 20.00
C ASP A 191 -7.25 -7.46 20.05
N ASN A 192 -6.37 -7.59 21.07
CA ASN A 192 -5.58 -8.79 21.29
C ASN A 192 -6.46 -10.01 21.59
N LEU A 193 -7.52 -9.83 22.38
CA LEU A 193 -8.48 -10.91 22.64
C LEU A 193 -9.19 -11.36 21.35
N LEU A 194 -9.63 -10.43 20.49
CA LEU A 194 -10.27 -10.75 19.22
C LEU A 194 -9.32 -11.50 18.28
N LYS A 195 -8.05 -11.06 18.20
CA LYS A 195 -7.00 -11.76 17.42
C LYS A 195 -6.75 -13.16 17.95
N TYR A 196 -6.63 -13.32 19.27
CA TYR A 196 -6.45 -14.63 19.89
C TYR A 196 -7.60 -15.59 19.60
N MET A 197 -8.85 -15.10 19.69
CA MET A 197 -10.02 -15.91 19.36
C MET A 197 -10.05 -16.32 17.90
N ALA A 198 -9.72 -15.39 16.99
CA ALA A 198 -9.64 -15.68 15.57
C ALA A 198 -8.61 -16.77 15.27
N ASP A 199 -7.42 -16.63 15.82
CA ASP A 199 -6.32 -17.60 15.71
C ASP A 199 -6.72 -18.98 16.27
N TYR A 200 -7.30 -18.99 17.46
CA TYR A 200 -7.77 -20.22 18.08
C TYR A 200 -8.79 -20.93 17.21
N LEU A 201 -9.81 -20.21 16.75
CA LEU A 201 -10.86 -20.77 15.89
C LEU A 201 -10.32 -21.20 14.53
N GLN A 202 -9.33 -20.55 13.96
CA GLN A 202 -8.69 -20.99 12.71
C GLN A 202 -7.90 -22.28 12.87
N ASN A 203 -7.32 -22.52 14.05
CA ASN A 203 -6.48 -23.68 14.33
C ASN A 203 -7.25 -24.92 14.80
N VAL A 204 -8.51 -24.77 15.23
CA VAL A 204 -9.37 -25.92 15.54
C VAL A 204 -9.86 -26.55 14.24
N GLU A 205 -9.41 -27.75 13.86
CA GLU A 205 -9.70 -28.53 12.65
C GLU A 205 -10.16 -27.81 11.37
N LYS A 206 -9.39 -27.95 10.28
CA LYS A 206 -9.46 -27.10 9.07
C LYS A 206 -10.45 -27.53 7.98
N GLU A 207 -11.12 -28.68 8.11
CA GLU A 207 -11.99 -29.17 7.04
C GLU A 207 -13.42 -28.59 7.14
N TYR A 208 -13.86 -27.97 6.04
CA TYR A 208 -15.26 -27.59 5.77
C TYR A 208 -15.91 -26.55 6.69
N ARG A 209 -15.18 -25.52 7.15
CA ARG A 209 -15.80 -24.45 7.92
C ARG A 209 -15.40 -23.05 7.45
N TYR A 210 -16.30 -22.13 7.64
CA TYR A 210 -16.06 -20.71 7.54
C TYR A 210 -16.21 -20.06 8.91
N ILE A 211 -15.32 -19.13 9.24
CA ILE A 211 -15.30 -18.41 10.51
C ILE A 211 -15.38 -16.92 10.20
N CYS A 212 -16.20 -16.22 10.97
CA CYS A 212 -16.33 -14.78 10.95
C CYS A 212 -16.57 -14.29 12.38
N LEU A 213 -15.91 -13.20 12.78
CA LEU A 213 -16.22 -12.48 14.01
C LEU A 213 -17.20 -11.35 13.69
N LEU A 214 -18.28 -11.30 14.45
CA LEU A 214 -19.25 -10.21 14.41
C LEU A 214 -19.07 -9.41 15.69
N TYR A 215 -18.15 -8.46 15.69
CA TYR A 215 -18.05 -7.46 16.74
C TYR A 215 -18.46 -6.11 16.16
N THR A 216 -19.17 -5.32 16.95
CA THR A 216 -19.49 -3.95 16.59
C THR A 216 -18.58 -3.05 17.40
N SER A 217 -17.73 -2.27 16.71
CA SER A 217 -17.07 -1.10 17.31
C SER A 217 -18.10 -0.03 17.68
N ASP A 218 -19.32 -0.16 17.14
CA ASP A 218 -20.44 0.73 17.33
C ASP A 218 -21.49 0.07 18.24
N ALA A 219 -21.19 -0.09 19.51
CA ALA A 219 -22.21 -0.16 20.52
C ALA A 219 -22.33 1.22 21.19
N ALA A 220 -22.60 2.22 20.36
CA ALA A 220 -23.21 3.47 20.76
C ALA A 220 -24.67 3.41 20.27
N ASP A 221 -25.53 2.77 21.08
CA ASP A 221 -26.95 3.11 21.30
C ASP A 221 -27.44 2.33 22.50
#